data_da2993d53ce9bf0a2a377888e6070dbe
#
_entry.id   da2993d53ce9bf0a2a377888e6070dbe
#
_cell.length_a   1.000
_cell.length_b   1.000
_cell.length_c   1.000
_cell.angle_alpha   90.00
_cell.angle_beta   90.00
_cell.angle_gamma   90.00
#
_symmetry.space_group_name_H-M   'P 1'
#
loop_
_entity.id
_entity.type
_entity.pdbx_description
1 polymer ?
#
loop_
_entity_poly.entity_id
_entity_poly.type
_entity_poly.pdbx_seq_one_letter_code
_entity_poly.pdbx_strand_id
1 'polypeptide(L)'
;MLEILTGVLQGLTEFLPISSSGHLVIISSLSSELDLNTNDIAFLHIGTLFSIVFFYRKRIFEIFEDLDTFVFYFKIILAGIIPAVLIGLLTPIQNIIDESPNLILITGASYLIFSLLLIFSGKINNSEALSIRAVSYTHLRAHETP
;
A
#
# COMPACT_ATOMS: atom_id res chain seq x y z
N MET A 1 -13.89 -22.08 0.26
CA MET A 1 -14.67 -20.90 -0.21
C MET A 1 -14.19 -19.62 0.46
N LEU A 2 -13.91 -19.63 1.76
CA LEU A 2 -13.36 -18.48 2.50
C LEU A 2 -11.99 -18.04 1.98
N GLU A 3 -11.09 -18.95 1.61
CA GLU A 3 -9.77 -18.66 1.04
C GLU A 3 -9.85 -17.88 -0.28
N ILE A 4 -10.84 -18.17 -1.13
CA ILE A 4 -11.07 -17.41 -2.36
C ILE A 4 -11.55 -16.00 -2.01
N LEU A 5 -12.43 -15.89 -1.02
CA LEU A 5 -12.93 -14.60 -0.56
C LEU A 5 -11.82 -13.73 0.01
N THR A 6 -10.89 -14.31 0.78
CA THR A 6 -9.71 -13.59 1.30
C THR A 6 -8.79 -13.14 0.18
N GLY A 7 -8.57 -13.96 -0.86
CA GLY A 7 -7.81 -13.57 -2.05
C GLY A 7 -8.45 -12.42 -2.81
N VAL A 8 -9.77 -12.43 -3.00
CA VAL A 8 -10.51 -11.34 -3.63
C VAL A 8 -10.43 -10.07 -2.79
N LEU A 9 -10.62 -10.18 -1.48
CA LEU A 9 -10.50 -9.04 -0.56
C LEU A 9 -9.09 -8.45 -0.61
N GLN A 10 -8.05 -9.28 -0.51
CA GLN A 10 -6.67 -8.85 -0.63
C GLN A 10 -6.45 -8.09 -1.94
N GLY A 11 -6.89 -8.67 -3.08
CA GLY A 11 -6.75 -8.05 -4.39
C GLY A 11 -7.43 -6.69 -4.52
N LEU A 12 -8.59 -6.50 -3.88
CA LEU A 12 -9.31 -5.24 -3.89
C LEU A 12 -8.71 -4.19 -2.95
N THR A 13 -8.29 -4.61 -1.76
CA THR A 13 -7.82 -3.70 -0.71
C THR A 13 -6.36 -3.31 -0.87
N GLU A 14 -5.54 -4.09 -1.58
CA GLU A 14 -4.13 -3.82 -1.80
C GLU A 14 -3.89 -2.54 -2.62
N PHE A 15 -4.78 -2.25 -3.56
CA PHE A 15 -4.69 -1.04 -4.39
C PHE A 15 -5.26 0.22 -3.72
N LEU A 16 -5.91 0.06 -2.59
CA LEU A 16 -6.49 1.15 -1.82
C LEU A 16 -5.61 1.47 -0.61
N PRO A 17 -5.46 2.73 -0.20
CA PRO A 17 -4.67 3.10 0.97
C PRO A 17 -5.42 2.81 2.28
N ILE A 18 -5.92 1.55 2.44
CA ILE A 18 -6.79 1.13 3.56
C ILE A 18 -6.26 -0.06 4.35
N SER A 19 -5.02 -0.48 4.10
CA SER A 19 -4.36 -1.63 4.75
C SER A 19 -5.08 -2.97 4.52
N SER A 20 -4.65 -3.72 3.51
CA SER A 20 -5.17 -5.05 3.18
C SER A 20 -4.96 -6.06 4.31
N SER A 21 -3.77 -6.10 4.91
CA SER A 21 -3.45 -6.98 6.03
C SER A 21 -4.33 -6.74 7.26
N GLY A 22 -4.66 -5.49 7.56
CA GLY A 22 -5.59 -5.20 8.65
C GLY A 22 -7.01 -5.72 8.40
N HIS A 23 -7.49 -5.68 7.15
CA HIS A 23 -8.77 -6.31 6.79
C HIS A 23 -8.74 -7.83 6.96
N LEU A 24 -7.63 -8.48 6.58
CA LEU A 24 -7.44 -9.90 6.78
C LEU A 24 -7.45 -10.28 8.26
N VAL A 25 -6.77 -9.51 9.12
CA VAL A 25 -6.78 -9.69 10.57
C VAL A 25 -8.20 -9.59 11.14
N ILE A 26 -8.98 -8.60 10.73
CA ILE A 26 -10.37 -8.43 11.20
C ILE A 26 -11.21 -9.63 10.77
N ILE A 27 -11.15 -10.04 9.52
CA ILE A 27 -11.94 -11.18 9.02
C ILE A 27 -11.53 -12.49 9.69
N SER A 28 -10.23 -12.75 9.83
CA SER A 28 -9.71 -13.91 10.56
C SER A 28 -10.22 -13.94 12.00
N SER A 29 -10.25 -12.79 12.67
CA SER A 29 -10.75 -12.69 14.04
C SER A 29 -12.25 -12.89 14.19
N LEU A 30 -13.02 -12.62 13.14
CA LEU A 30 -14.49 -12.79 13.12
C LEU A 30 -14.92 -14.20 12.68
N SER A 31 -14.03 -14.96 12.07
CA SER A 31 -14.32 -16.30 11.54
C SER A 31 -13.43 -17.33 12.18
N SER A 32 -14.00 -18.22 12.98
CA SER A 32 -13.27 -19.34 13.58
C SER A 32 -12.81 -20.39 12.54
N GLU A 33 -13.32 -20.32 11.32
CA GLU A 33 -12.94 -21.23 10.22
C GLU A 33 -11.74 -20.70 9.41
N LEU A 34 -11.32 -19.44 9.65
CA LEU A 34 -10.27 -18.78 8.90
C LEU A 34 -9.09 -18.48 9.83
N ASP A 35 -8.18 -19.42 9.93
CA ASP A 35 -6.92 -19.23 10.66
C ASP A 35 -5.82 -18.87 9.65
N LEU A 36 -5.63 -17.56 9.43
CA LEU A 36 -4.60 -17.04 8.53
C LEU A 36 -3.31 -16.83 9.32
N ASN A 37 -2.33 -17.63 9.02
CA ASN A 37 -0.97 -17.41 9.53
C ASN A 37 -0.19 -16.40 8.66
N THR A 38 0.94 -15.95 9.16
CA THR A 38 1.81 -14.97 8.48
C THR A 38 2.23 -15.43 7.07
N ASN A 39 2.43 -16.74 6.87
CA ASN A 39 2.80 -17.28 5.56
C ASN A 39 1.64 -17.20 4.56
N ASP A 40 0.41 -17.42 4.99
CA ASP A 40 -0.77 -17.30 4.13
C ASP A 40 -0.96 -15.86 3.67
N ILE A 41 -0.80 -14.90 4.58
CA ILE A 41 -0.84 -13.47 4.27
C ILE A 41 0.27 -13.10 3.30
N ALA A 42 1.50 -13.57 3.52
CA ALA A 42 2.62 -13.35 2.61
C ALA A 42 2.35 -13.93 1.21
N PHE A 43 1.75 -15.10 1.13
CA PHE A 43 1.38 -15.73 -0.14
C PHE A 43 0.33 -14.92 -0.92
N LEU A 44 -0.65 -14.36 -0.23
CA LEU A 44 -1.64 -13.45 -0.84
C LEU A 44 -0.97 -12.19 -1.42
N HIS A 45 0.02 -11.62 -0.72
CA HIS A 45 0.80 -10.48 -1.22
C HIS A 45 1.65 -10.81 -2.46
N ILE A 46 2.16 -12.04 -2.59
CA ILE A 46 2.86 -12.47 -3.81
C ILE A 46 1.92 -12.42 -5.02
N GLY A 47 0.67 -12.85 -4.86
CA GLY A 47 -0.33 -12.79 -5.93
C GLY A 47 -0.64 -11.36 -6.39
N THR A 48 -0.81 -10.43 -5.45
CA THR A 48 -1.03 -9.02 -5.77
C THR A 48 0.21 -8.35 -6.36
N LEU A 49 1.40 -8.67 -5.86
CA LEU A 49 2.68 -8.20 -6.43
C LEU A 49 2.83 -8.63 -7.89
N PHE A 50 2.53 -9.89 -8.19
CA PHE A 50 2.57 -10.39 -9.57
C PHE A 50 1.60 -9.62 -10.48
N SER A 51 0.40 -9.34 -9.99
CA SER A 51 -0.61 -8.55 -10.72
C SER A 51 -0.13 -7.13 -11.00
N ILE A 52 0.50 -6.47 -10.01
CA ILE A 52 1.06 -5.13 -10.15
C ILE A 52 2.20 -5.12 -11.19
N VAL A 53 3.14 -6.05 -11.08
CA VAL A 53 4.26 -6.17 -12.03
C VAL A 53 3.76 -6.41 -13.45
N PHE A 54 2.76 -7.28 -13.61
CA PHE A 54 2.17 -7.58 -14.92
C PHE A 54 1.44 -6.37 -15.51
N PHE A 55 0.66 -5.66 -14.70
CA PHE A 55 -0.09 -4.49 -15.14
C PHE A 55 0.83 -3.32 -15.52
N TYR A 56 1.82 -3.03 -14.67
CA TYR A 56 2.73 -1.91 -14.86
C TYR A 56 4.02 -2.27 -15.61
N ARG A 57 4.11 -3.48 -16.21
CA ARG A 57 5.34 -3.98 -16.86
C ARG A 57 6.00 -2.97 -17.81
N LYS A 58 5.22 -2.28 -18.65
CA LYS A 58 5.77 -1.28 -19.59
C LYS A 58 6.44 -0.14 -18.83
N ARG A 59 5.77 0.40 -17.83
CA ARG A 59 6.31 1.49 -17.02
C ARG A 59 7.55 1.07 -16.24
N ILE A 60 7.57 -0.16 -15.76
CA ILE A 60 8.73 -0.75 -15.07
C ILE A 60 9.92 -0.85 -16.05
N PHE A 61 9.70 -1.32 -17.27
CA PHE A 61 10.76 -1.37 -18.29
C PHE A 61 11.29 0.02 -18.64
N GLU A 62 10.43 1.02 -18.86
CA GLU A 62 10.84 2.41 -19.10
C GLU A 62 11.75 2.96 -18.00
N ILE A 63 11.46 2.63 -16.72
CA ILE A 63 12.30 3.05 -15.59
C ILE A 63 13.70 2.39 -15.66
N PHE A 64 13.78 1.14 -16.09
CA PHE A 64 15.06 0.43 -16.22
C PHE A 64 15.89 0.87 -17.43
N GLU A 65 15.26 1.43 -18.47
CA GLU A 65 15.96 1.93 -19.66
C GLU A 65 16.68 3.26 -19.40
N ASP A 66 16.17 4.08 -18.46
CA ASP A 66 16.80 5.34 -18.06
C ASP A 66 17.44 5.22 -16.67
N LEU A 67 18.78 5.21 -16.66
CA LEU A 67 19.56 5.04 -15.43
C LEU A 67 19.30 6.14 -14.39
N ASP A 68 19.10 7.39 -14.82
CA ASP A 68 18.85 8.51 -13.91
C ASP A 68 17.51 8.37 -13.23
N THR A 69 16.48 8.01 -14.00
CA THR A 69 15.13 7.69 -13.51
C THR A 69 15.14 6.49 -12.57
N PHE A 70 15.86 5.42 -12.93
CA PHE A 70 16.01 4.25 -12.08
C PHE A 70 16.66 4.60 -10.73
N VAL A 71 17.79 5.31 -10.74
CA VAL A 71 18.50 5.71 -9.53
C VAL A 71 17.64 6.62 -8.65
N PHE A 72 16.87 7.53 -9.26
CA PHE A 72 15.95 8.38 -8.52
C PHE A 72 14.87 7.58 -7.79
N TYR A 73 14.15 6.68 -8.47
CA TYR A 73 13.15 5.83 -7.84
C TYR A 73 13.73 4.88 -6.82
N PHE A 74 14.91 4.32 -7.10
CA PHE A 74 15.61 3.43 -6.18
C PHE A 74 15.94 4.13 -4.85
N LYS A 75 16.45 5.37 -4.90
CA LYS A 75 16.72 6.17 -3.69
C LYS A 75 15.46 6.44 -2.88
N ILE A 76 14.34 6.79 -3.54
CA ILE A 76 13.06 7.03 -2.87
C ILE A 76 12.55 5.76 -2.19
N ILE A 77 12.60 4.64 -2.88
CA ILE A 77 12.18 3.34 -2.35
C ILE A 77 13.04 2.96 -1.13
N LEU A 78 14.37 3.09 -1.24
CA LEU A 78 15.27 2.82 -0.12
C LEU A 78 14.97 3.74 1.08
N ALA A 79 14.80 5.04 0.85
CA ALA A 79 14.48 5.99 1.91
C ALA A 79 13.18 5.64 2.63
N GLY A 80 12.18 5.10 1.91
CA GLY A 80 10.92 4.65 2.50
C GLY A 80 11.01 3.31 3.23
N ILE A 81 11.77 2.36 2.68
CA ILE A 81 11.86 0.99 3.23
C ILE A 81 12.81 0.91 4.43
N ILE A 82 13.95 1.62 4.41
CA ILE A 82 14.98 1.52 5.45
C ILE A 82 14.41 1.73 6.87
N PRO A 83 13.61 2.76 7.17
CA PRO A 83 13.05 2.95 8.50
C PRO A 83 12.16 1.77 8.93
N ALA A 84 11.32 1.26 8.04
CA ALA A 84 10.42 0.15 8.33
C ALA A 84 11.20 -1.15 8.59
N VAL A 85 12.23 -1.44 7.78
CA VAL A 85 13.11 -2.60 7.97
C VAL A 85 13.89 -2.50 9.29
N LEU A 86 14.43 -1.33 9.61
CA LEU A 86 15.16 -1.12 10.87
C LEU A 86 14.23 -1.35 12.07
N ILE A 87 13.03 -0.81 12.06
CA ILE A 87 12.06 -1.04 13.14
C ILE A 87 11.69 -2.53 13.22
N GLY A 88 11.36 -3.17 12.08
CA GLY A 88 10.93 -4.57 12.06
C GLY A 88 12.04 -5.56 12.46
N LEU A 89 13.31 -5.28 12.14
CA LEU A 89 14.42 -6.16 12.48
C LEU A 89 15.00 -5.90 13.88
N LEU A 90 15.01 -4.63 14.31
CA LEU A 90 15.64 -4.26 15.60
C LEU A 90 14.68 -4.34 16.78
N THR A 91 13.38 -4.45 16.54
CA THR A 91 12.39 -4.51 17.61
C THR A 91 11.52 -5.76 17.48
N PRO A 92 11.13 -6.42 18.59
CA PRO A 92 10.21 -7.55 18.57
C PRO A 92 8.74 -7.09 18.41
N ILE A 93 8.52 -5.94 17.76
CA ILE A 93 7.19 -5.29 17.69
C ILE A 93 6.14 -6.18 17.05
N GLN A 94 6.53 -6.99 16.06
CA GLN A 94 5.62 -7.92 15.39
C GLN A 94 5.12 -8.98 16.38
N ASN A 95 6.02 -9.61 17.13
CA ASN A 95 5.63 -10.62 18.12
C ASN A 95 4.76 -10.01 19.22
N ILE A 96 5.07 -8.79 19.66
CA ILE A 96 4.29 -8.09 20.68
C ILE A 96 2.86 -7.79 20.17
N ILE A 97 2.71 -7.46 18.91
CA ILE A 97 1.41 -7.16 18.31
C ILE A 97 0.63 -8.45 18.06
N ASP A 98 1.25 -9.46 17.45
CA ASP A 98 0.59 -10.71 17.06
C ASP A 98 0.14 -11.52 18.29
N GLU A 99 0.91 -11.51 19.37
CA GLU A 99 0.55 -12.17 20.63
C GLU A 99 -0.37 -11.32 21.53
N SER A 100 -0.71 -10.10 21.10
CA SER A 100 -1.53 -9.20 21.93
C SER A 100 -2.99 -9.68 21.97
N PRO A 101 -3.58 -9.84 23.17
CA PRO A 101 -5.00 -10.16 23.30
C PRO A 101 -5.91 -9.04 22.78
N ASN A 102 -5.37 -7.85 22.54
CA ASN A 102 -6.07 -6.67 22.06
C ASN A 102 -5.78 -6.37 20.60
N LEU A 103 -5.36 -7.35 19.80
CA LEU A 103 -4.98 -7.17 18.39
C LEU A 103 -6.05 -6.43 17.57
N ILE A 104 -7.33 -6.80 17.72
CA ILE A 104 -8.45 -6.14 17.05
C ILE A 104 -8.56 -4.68 17.44
N LEU A 105 -8.39 -4.37 18.72
CA LEU A 105 -8.49 -3.00 19.24
C LEU A 105 -7.33 -2.13 18.73
N ILE A 106 -6.12 -2.68 18.69
CA ILE A 106 -4.92 -2.02 18.15
C ILE A 106 -5.11 -1.75 16.66
N THR A 107 -5.60 -2.75 15.91
CA THR A 107 -5.89 -2.62 14.47
C THR A 107 -6.97 -1.56 14.22
N GLY A 108 -8.07 -1.58 14.98
CA GLY A 108 -9.14 -0.59 14.88
C GLY A 108 -8.68 0.83 15.21
N ALA A 109 -7.87 1.00 16.27
CA ALA A 109 -7.29 2.29 16.63
C ALA A 109 -6.36 2.82 15.54
N SER A 110 -5.53 1.95 14.94
CA SER A 110 -4.66 2.28 13.82
C SER A 110 -5.47 2.78 12.61
N TYR A 111 -6.56 2.10 12.26
CA TYR A 111 -7.45 2.56 11.19
C TYR A 111 -8.04 3.94 11.45
N LEU A 112 -8.49 4.21 12.68
CA LEU A 112 -9.02 5.54 13.03
C LEU A 112 -7.95 6.62 12.88
N ILE A 113 -6.74 6.38 13.35
CA ILE A 113 -5.63 7.34 13.23
C ILE A 113 -5.30 7.60 11.75
N PHE A 114 -5.12 6.54 10.95
CA PHE A 114 -4.79 6.68 9.52
C PHE A 114 -5.92 7.31 8.73
N SER A 115 -7.19 7.00 9.02
CA SER A 115 -8.33 7.63 8.35
C SER A 115 -8.38 9.14 8.62
N LEU A 116 -8.11 9.56 9.85
CA LEU A 116 -8.02 10.98 10.19
C LEU A 116 -6.86 11.66 9.44
N LEU A 117 -5.68 11.04 9.39
CA LEU A 117 -4.55 11.56 8.64
C LEU A 117 -4.87 11.71 7.15
N LEU A 118 -5.56 10.75 6.54
CA LEU A 118 -5.97 10.82 5.13
C LEU A 118 -6.99 11.96 4.90
N ILE A 119 -7.96 12.13 5.79
CA ILE A 119 -8.93 13.23 5.70
C ILE A 119 -8.25 14.60 5.79
N PHE A 120 -7.31 14.76 6.73
CA PHE A 120 -6.54 16.00 6.87
C PHE A 120 -5.63 16.24 5.67
N SER A 121 -4.93 15.20 5.19
CA SER A 121 -4.09 15.27 3.98
C SER A 121 -4.88 15.70 2.75
N GLY A 122 -6.08 15.14 2.55
CA GLY A 122 -6.97 15.51 1.45
C GLY A 122 -7.41 16.98 1.49
N LYS A 123 -7.57 17.57 2.67
CA LYS A 123 -7.88 19.00 2.81
C LYS A 123 -6.71 19.91 2.44
N ILE A 124 -5.48 19.51 2.75
CA ILE A 124 -4.26 20.28 2.46
C ILE A 124 -3.97 20.26 0.95
N ASN A 125 -4.21 19.14 0.29
CA ASN A 125 -3.82 18.92 -1.12
C ASN A 125 -4.83 19.46 -2.14
N ASN A 126 -6.01 19.91 -1.72
CA ASN A 126 -7.01 20.46 -2.66
C ASN A 126 -6.56 21.77 -3.34
N SER A 127 -5.64 22.52 -2.74
CA SER A 127 -5.04 23.71 -3.36
C SER A 127 -3.95 23.39 -4.38
N GLU A 128 -3.19 22.30 -4.18
CA GLU A 128 -2.12 21.87 -5.09
C GLU A 128 -2.66 21.02 -6.25
N ALA A 129 -3.69 20.21 -6.04
CA ALA A 129 -4.29 19.40 -7.10
C ALA A 129 -4.94 20.26 -8.20
N LEU A 130 -5.45 21.44 -7.86
CA LEU A 130 -5.90 22.45 -8.83
C LEU A 130 -4.72 23.04 -9.62
N SER A 131 -3.57 23.24 -9.00
CA SER A 131 -2.34 23.72 -9.63
C SER A 131 -1.76 22.69 -10.60
N ILE A 132 -1.68 21.42 -10.22
CA ILE A 132 -1.17 20.32 -11.07
C ILE A 132 -2.08 20.08 -12.28
N ARG A 133 -3.40 20.16 -12.11
CA ARG A 133 -4.33 20.09 -13.24
C ARG A 133 -4.16 21.27 -14.19
N ALA A 134 -3.99 22.49 -13.68
CA ALA A 134 -3.77 23.67 -14.50
C ALA A 134 -2.45 23.58 -15.29
N VAL A 135 -1.38 23.08 -14.70
CA VAL A 135 -0.08 22.86 -15.36
C VAL A 135 -0.18 21.76 -16.43
N SER A 136 -0.91 20.68 -16.16
CA SER A 136 -1.13 19.60 -17.14
C SER A 136 -1.93 20.08 -18.35
N TYR A 137 -2.96 20.92 -18.16
CA TYR A 137 -3.74 21.50 -19.25
C TYR A 137 -2.92 22.48 -20.11
N THR A 138 -2.03 23.28 -19.51
CA THR A 138 -1.17 24.20 -20.26
C THR A 138 -0.12 23.45 -21.08
N HIS A 139 0.44 22.35 -20.57
CA HIS A 139 1.40 21.52 -21.31
C HIS A 139 0.77 20.79 -22.50
N LEU A 140 -0.45 20.25 -22.34
CA LEU A 140 -1.17 19.60 -23.44
C LEU A 140 -1.57 20.59 -24.55
N ARG A 141 -1.95 21.81 -24.19
CA ARG A 141 -2.32 22.85 -25.16
C ARG A 141 -1.13 23.43 -25.95
N ALA A 142 0.07 23.40 -25.37
CA ALA A 142 1.29 23.86 -26.04
C ALA A 142 1.74 22.93 -27.16
N HIS A 143 1.29 21.67 -27.19
CA HIS A 143 1.59 20.69 -28.25
C HIS A 143 0.53 20.65 -29.39
N GLU A 144 -0.58 21.39 -29.26
CA GLU A 144 -1.66 21.40 -30.25
C GLU A 144 -1.67 22.66 -31.16
N THR A 145 -0.70 23.55 -31.06
CA THR A 145 -0.53 24.67 -31.98
C THR A 145 0.42 24.28 -33.12
N PRO A 146 -0.04 24.31 -34.39
CA PRO A 146 0.76 23.98 -35.58
C PRO A 146 1.90 24.97 -35.81
#